data_900c228e44a50feefc33ad637d05fbb4
#
_entry.id   900c228e44a50feefc33ad637d05fbb4
#
_cell.length_a   1.000
_cell.length_b   1.000
_cell.length_c   1.000
_cell.angle_alpha   90.00
_cell.angle_beta   90.00
_cell.angle_gamma   90.00
#
_symmetry.space_group_name_H-M   'P 1'
#
loop_
_entity.id
_entity.type
_entity.pdbx_description
1 polymer ?
#
loop_
_entity_poly.entity_id
_entity_poly.type
_entity_poly.pdbx_seq_one_letter_code
_entity_poly.pdbx_strand_id
1 'polypeptide(L)'
;MALNPQLISADQLNRRVLVAVELIDPVTQSTVYRGVKVRAAGLEARPIVSHSGRFVWLEEGTAWPELITVDPGRLPFAPHRAAPPPRPADLATATAEQRRVRISLRPTISYPMDDGVTAVRGALFESAAAGAAPIARARVQLAWRDEFGNWLPLPPPPESVGPGEPPSPREQETTNAGEFVVFVNLRPDPSLKPDIDDEGFLAVRLQVTQGRSTPITRVTPDDFPFLSAIDDPNDTRRGRVREGRVLARDVALAWNDLTPI
;
A
#
# COMPACT_ATOMS: atom_id res chain seq x y z
N MET A 1 28.42 -42.75 -30.23
CA MET A 1 29.21 -41.55 -29.86
C MET A 1 28.70 -41.13 -28.49
N ALA A 2 29.40 -41.45 -27.42
CA ALA A 2 28.98 -41.12 -26.06
C ALA A 2 29.41 -39.67 -25.78
N LEU A 3 28.45 -38.81 -25.48
CA LEU A 3 28.70 -37.44 -25.05
C LEU A 3 29.43 -37.48 -23.70
N ASN A 4 30.60 -36.86 -23.65
CA ASN A 4 31.42 -36.81 -22.45
C ASN A 4 30.73 -35.93 -21.40
N PRO A 5 30.24 -36.49 -20.27
CA PRO A 5 29.48 -35.71 -19.26
C PRO A 5 30.32 -34.65 -18.51
N GLN A 6 31.64 -34.63 -18.69
CA GLN A 6 32.51 -33.65 -18.03
C GLN A 6 32.56 -32.26 -18.71
N LEU A 7 32.05 -32.14 -19.95
CA LEU A 7 32.02 -30.85 -20.66
C LEU A 7 30.81 -29.95 -20.28
N ILE A 8 29.82 -30.49 -19.55
CA ILE A 8 28.64 -29.72 -19.14
C ILE A 8 28.89 -28.98 -17.82
N SER A 9 29.91 -29.35 -17.05
CA SER A 9 30.19 -28.84 -15.71
C SER A 9 31.02 -27.54 -15.66
N ALA A 10 31.69 -27.17 -16.75
CA ALA A 10 32.64 -26.05 -16.74
C ALA A 10 31.98 -24.67 -16.96
N ASP A 11 30.74 -24.62 -17.47
CA ASP A 11 30.03 -23.36 -17.81
C ASP A 11 28.83 -23.05 -16.92
N GLN A 12 28.59 -23.78 -15.85
CA GLN A 12 27.58 -23.38 -14.86
C GLN A 12 28.11 -22.23 -14.00
N LEU A 13 27.92 -21.01 -14.46
CA LEU A 13 28.04 -19.81 -13.62
C LEU A 13 26.97 -19.87 -12.53
N ASN A 14 27.32 -20.39 -11.36
CA ASN A 14 26.48 -20.32 -10.16
C ASN A 14 26.44 -18.86 -9.65
N ARG A 15 25.58 -18.04 -10.24
CA ARG A 15 25.35 -16.68 -9.74
C ARG A 15 24.33 -16.72 -8.61
N ARG A 16 24.69 -16.20 -7.45
CA ARG A 16 23.81 -16.08 -6.31
C ARG A 16 22.96 -14.83 -6.42
N VAL A 17 21.77 -14.87 -5.87
CA VAL A 17 20.91 -13.71 -5.73
C VAL A 17 21.47 -12.81 -4.64
N LEU A 18 21.76 -11.57 -4.93
CA LEU A 18 22.14 -10.54 -3.96
C LEU A 18 20.90 -10.05 -3.21
N VAL A 19 19.94 -9.50 -3.94
CA VAL A 19 18.68 -9.00 -3.41
C VAL A 19 17.57 -9.23 -4.44
N ALA A 20 16.37 -9.49 -3.94
CA ALA A 20 15.15 -9.64 -4.74
C ALA A 20 14.08 -8.67 -4.25
N VAL A 21 13.44 -7.97 -5.18
CA VAL A 21 12.32 -7.06 -4.90
C VAL A 21 11.05 -7.61 -5.52
N GLU A 22 10.04 -7.78 -4.71
CA GLU A 22 8.70 -8.21 -5.10
C GLU A 22 7.73 -7.04 -4.93
N LEU A 23 7.11 -6.59 -6.02
CA LEU A 23 6.12 -5.52 -5.99
C LEU A 23 4.74 -6.16 -5.93
N ILE A 24 3.93 -5.74 -4.96
CA ILE A 24 2.58 -6.27 -4.75
C ILE A 24 1.56 -5.16 -4.98
N ASP A 25 0.57 -5.47 -5.79
CA ASP A 25 -0.65 -4.69 -5.88
C ASP A 25 -1.48 -4.96 -4.62
N PRO A 26 -1.73 -3.95 -3.77
CA PRO A 26 -2.41 -4.17 -2.50
C PRO A 26 -3.89 -4.51 -2.65
N VAL A 27 -4.50 -4.19 -3.79
CA VAL A 27 -5.92 -4.45 -4.06
C VAL A 27 -6.11 -5.89 -4.53
N THR A 28 -5.36 -6.29 -5.57
CA THR A 28 -5.49 -7.63 -6.17
C THR A 28 -4.62 -8.68 -5.51
N GLN A 29 -3.65 -8.29 -4.66
CA GLN A 29 -2.63 -9.14 -4.06
C GLN A 29 -1.73 -9.84 -5.10
N SER A 30 -1.71 -9.33 -6.32
CA SER A 30 -0.91 -9.87 -7.42
C SER A 30 0.47 -9.20 -7.51
N THR A 31 1.44 -9.92 -8.07
CA THR A 31 2.78 -9.38 -8.33
C THR A 31 2.78 -8.47 -9.55
N VAL A 32 3.32 -7.26 -9.40
CA VAL A 32 3.45 -6.27 -10.47
C VAL A 32 4.89 -6.24 -10.97
N TYR A 33 5.12 -6.59 -12.22
CA TYR A 33 6.47 -6.60 -12.81
C TYR A 33 6.55 -6.00 -14.21
N ARG A 34 5.42 -5.78 -14.88
CA ARG A 34 5.36 -5.16 -16.20
C ARG A 34 5.04 -3.69 -16.07
N GLY A 35 5.67 -2.87 -16.93
CA GLY A 35 5.40 -1.44 -16.96
C GLY A 35 6.03 -0.63 -15.83
N VAL A 36 6.75 -1.24 -14.91
CA VAL A 36 7.47 -0.61 -13.80
C VAL A 36 8.97 -0.65 -14.02
N LYS A 37 9.67 0.34 -13.46
CA LYS A 37 11.13 0.37 -13.40
C LYS A 37 11.57 0.32 -11.95
N VAL A 38 12.42 -0.64 -11.61
CA VAL A 38 13.01 -0.76 -10.28
C VAL A 38 14.50 -0.51 -10.36
N ARG A 39 15.02 0.31 -9.46
CA ARG A 39 16.44 0.62 -9.35
C ARG A 39 16.89 0.44 -7.91
N ALA A 40 18.10 -0.01 -7.73
CA ALA A 40 18.75 -0.13 -6.44
C ALA A 40 20.00 0.79 -6.44
N ALA A 41 19.98 1.87 -5.67
CA ALA A 41 21.13 2.75 -5.53
C ALA A 41 22.29 1.99 -4.88
N GLY A 42 23.49 2.23 -5.33
CA GLY A 42 24.69 1.48 -4.92
C GLY A 42 24.97 0.22 -5.74
N LEU A 43 24.05 -0.17 -6.64
CA LEU A 43 24.27 -1.27 -7.60
C LEU A 43 24.27 -0.72 -9.02
N GLU A 44 25.32 -1.05 -9.79
CA GLU A 44 25.46 -0.61 -11.19
C GLU A 44 24.60 -1.47 -12.13
N ALA A 45 24.45 -2.76 -11.81
CA ALA A 45 23.72 -3.68 -12.64
C ALA A 45 22.20 -3.40 -12.61
N ARG A 46 21.56 -3.61 -13.76
CA ARG A 46 20.09 -3.63 -13.85
C ARG A 46 19.53 -4.93 -13.29
N PRO A 47 18.34 -4.92 -12.67
CA PRO A 47 17.71 -6.15 -12.22
C PRO A 47 17.29 -7.04 -13.39
N ILE A 48 17.35 -8.33 -13.17
CA ILE A 48 16.73 -9.35 -14.02
C ILE A 48 15.33 -9.62 -13.47
N VAL A 49 14.34 -9.68 -14.33
CA VAL A 49 12.99 -10.09 -13.90
C VAL A 49 12.93 -11.62 -13.92
N SER A 50 12.71 -12.21 -12.75
CA SER A 50 12.56 -13.65 -12.62
C SER A 50 11.23 -14.14 -13.20
N HIS A 51 11.10 -15.46 -13.40
CA HIS A 51 9.85 -16.07 -13.86
C HIS A 51 8.65 -15.79 -12.91
N SER A 52 8.93 -15.62 -11.62
CA SER A 52 7.91 -15.25 -10.62
C SER A 52 7.61 -13.75 -10.54
N GLY A 53 8.12 -12.93 -11.46
CA GLY A 53 7.87 -11.50 -11.50
C GLY A 53 8.70 -10.67 -10.52
N ARG A 54 9.73 -11.23 -9.90
CA ARG A 54 10.62 -10.50 -8.97
C ARG A 54 11.75 -9.84 -9.71
N PHE A 55 12.15 -8.65 -9.27
CA PHE A 55 13.33 -7.94 -9.73
C PHE A 55 14.52 -8.41 -8.92
N VAL A 56 15.49 -9.04 -9.57
CA VAL A 56 16.60 -9.76 -8.93
C VAL A 56 17.93 -9.13 -9.36
N TRP A 57 18.76 -8.79 -8.39
CA TRP A 57 20.18 -8.47 -8.61
C TRP A 57 21.02 -9.67 -8.22
N LEU A 58 22.00 -9.97 -9.05
CA LEU A 58 22.95 -11.05 -8.80
C LEU A 58 24.18 -10.51 -8.05
N GLU A 59 24.85 -11.36 -7.31
CA GLU A 59 26.06 -10.99 -6.60
C GLU A 59 27.16 -10.58 -7.59
N GLU A 60 27.60 -9.35 -7.50
CA GLU A 60 28.75 -8.79 -8.20
C GLU A 60 29.59 -8.03 -7.17
N GLY A 61 30.64 -8.68 -6.63
CA GLY A 61 31.46 -8.10 -5.58
C GLY A 61 30.77 -8.03 -4.20
N THR A 62 31.06 -6.97 -3.43
CA THR A 62 30.57 -6.78 -2.04
C THR A 62 29.52 -5.68 -1.90
N ALA A 63 29.06 -5.11 -3.02
CA ALA A 63 28.08 -4.03 -3.00
C ALA A 63 26.74 -4.50 -2.40
N TRP A 64 26.06 -3.59 -1.68
CA TRP A 64 24.71 -3.78 -1.14
C TRP A 64 23.87 -2.56 -1.49
N PRO A 65 22.60 -2.70 -1.82
CA PRO A 65 21.77 -1.54 -2.14
C PRO A 65 21.62 -0.60 -0.94
N GLU A 66 21.62 0.69 -1.22
CA GLU A 66 21.37 1.73 -0.21
C GLU A 66 19.91 2.18 -0.19
N LEU A 67 19.27 2.17 -1.34
CA LEU A 67 17.89 2.60 -1.55
C LEU A 67 17.28 1.87 -2.74
N ILE A 68 16.06 1.41 -2.59
CA ILE A 68 15.27 0.86 -3.69
C ILE A 68 14.27 1.93 -4.14
N THR A 69 14.24 2.22 -5.43
CA THR A 69 13.29 3.14 -6.04
C THR A 69 12.42 2.43 -7.06
N VAL A 70 11.12 2.68 -7.00
CA VAL A 70 10.13 2.13 -7.93
C VAL A 70 9.48 3.29 -8.68
N ASP A 71 9.62 3.26 -10.00
CA ASP A 71 8.93 4.16 -10.93
C ASP A 71 7.83 3.36 -11.64
N PRO A 72 6.56 3.60 -11.34
CA PRO A 72 5.46 2.85 -11.92
C PRO A 72 5.16 3.23 -13.37
N GLY A 73 5.83 4.23 -13.93
CA GLY A 73 5.63 4.67 -15.30
C GLY A 73 4.20 5.19 -15.53
N ARG A 74 3.42 4.43 -16.34
CA ARG A 74 2.01 4.76 -16.66
C ARG A 74 1.00 3.96 -15.83
N LEU A 75 1.46 3.10 -14.97
CA LEU A 75 0.57 2.35 -14.10
C LEU A 75 -0.02 3.26 -13.02
N PRO A 76 -1.24 2.96 -12.54
CA PRO A 76 -1.97 3.80 -11.59
C PRO A 76 -1.47 3.65 -10.16
N PHE A 77 -0.16 3.71 -9.98
CA PHE A 77 0.51 3.67 -8.68
C PHE A 77 1.40 4.89 -8.49
N ALA A 78 1.57 5.30 -7.26
CA ALA A 78 2.51 6.37 -6.91
C ALA A 78 3.96 5.86 -6.95
N PRO A 79 4.94 6.70 -7.32
CA PRO A 79 6.35 6.39 -7.16
C PRO A 79 6.68 6.04 -5.71
N HIS A 80 7.57 5.06 -5.52
CA HIS A 80 7.88 4.56 -4.19
C HIS A 80 9.39 4.50 -3.94
N ARG A 81 9.77 4.70 -2.66
CA ARG A 81 11.14 4.52 -2.17
C ARG A 81 11.11 3.64 -0.94
N ALA A 82 11.93 2.62 -0.92
CA ALA A 82 12.02 1.69 0.19
C ALA A 82 13.49 1.51 0.63
N ALA A 83 13.68 1.28 1.92
CA ALA A 83 14.96 0.79 2.40
C ALA A 83 15.19 -0.63 1.87
N PRO A 84 16.43 -1.02 1.55
CA PRO A 84 16.75 -2.41 1.29
C PRO A 84 16.60 -3.24 2.59
N PRO A 85 16.56 -4.58 2.50
CA PRO A 85 16.64 -5.40 3.69
C PRO A 85 17.99 -5.15 4.40
N PRO A 86 18.08 -5.37 5.70
CA PRO A 86 19.37 -5.33 6.41
C PRO A 86 20.36 -6.25 5.71
N ARG A 87 21.59 -5.76 5.54
CA ARG A 87 22.65 -6.59 4.93
C ARG A 87 22.91 -7.80 5.83
N PRO A 88 22.79 -9.04 5.33
CA PRO A 88 23.16 -10.22 6.10
C PRO A 88 24.64 -10.18 6.49
N ALA A 89 24.97 -10.66 7.69
CA ALA A 89 26.35 -10.72 8.16
C ALA A 89 27.22 -11.62 7.25
N ASP A 90 26.64 -12.71 6.76
CA ASP A 90 27.26 -13.60 5.78
C ASP A 90 26.31 -13.83 4.61
N LEU A 91 26.70 -13.33 3.43
CA LEU A 91 25.97 -13.52 2.19
C LEU A 91 25.96 -14.99 1.72
N ALA A 92 26.96 -15.78 2.11
CA ALA A 92 27.03 -17.17 1.66
C ALA A 92 25.94 -18.05 2.28
N THR A 93 25.58 -17.76 3.52
CA THR A 93 24.58 -18.51 4.30
C THR A 93 23.21 -17.83 4.40
N ALA A 94 23.11 -16.59 3.90
CA ALA A 94 21.86 -15.82 3.96
C ALA A 94 20.72 -16.53 3.22
N THR A 95 19.56 -16.58 3.88
CA THR A 95 18.34 -17.19 3.34
C THR A 95 17.70 -16.32 2.25
N ALA A 96 16.81 -16.90 1.45
CA ALA A 96 16.06 -16.16 0.45
C ALA A 96 15.20 -15.03 1.07
N GLU A 97 14.66 -15.24 2.28
CA GLU A 97 13.87 -14.23 3.00
C GLU A 97 14.72 -13.03 3.42
N GLN A 98 15.94 -13.26 3.90
CA GLN A 98 16.87 -12.18 4.30
C GLN A 98 17.32 -11.32 3.12
N ARG A 99 17.15 -11.80 1.89
CA ARG A 99 17.50 -11.12 0.65
C ARG A 99 16.29 -10.55 -0.10
N ARG A 100 15.09 -10.75 0.42
CA ARG A 100 13.85 -10.34 -0.23
C ARG A 100 13.25 -9.10 0.42
N VAL A 101 12.82 -8.18 -0.44
CA VAL A 101 11.98 -7.03 -0.06
C VAL A 101 10.63 -7.19 -0.76
N ARG A 102 9.57 -7.13 0.00
CA ARG A 102 8.22 -6.93 -0.51
C ARG A 102 7.85 -5.46 -0.42
N ILE A 103 7.40 -4.91 -1.51
CA ILE A 103 6.93 -3.52 -1.60
C ILE A 103 5.49 -3.55 -2.03
N SER A 104 4.60 -3.16 -1.13
CA SER A 104 3.21 -2.89 -1.49
C SER A 104 3.15 -1.55 -2.23
N LEU A 105 2.67 -1.57 -3.46
CA LEU A 105 2.51 -0.36 -4.25
C LEU A 105 1.37 0.49 -3.68
N ARG A 106 1.43 1.80 -3.91
CA ARG A 106 0.38 2.73 -3.48
C ARG A 106 -0.50 3.08 -4.67
N PRO A 107 -1.78 2.67 -4.68
CA PRO A 107 -2.71 3.09 -5.71
C PRO A 107 -2.85 4.62 -5.73
N THR A 108 -2.99 5.18 -6.92
CA THR A 108 -3.38 6.59 -7.11
C THR A 108 -4.89 6.70 -7.23
N ILE A 109 -5.43 7.92 -7.21
CA ILE A 109 -6.87 8.14 -7.37
C ILE A 109 -7.41 7.61 -8.72
N SER A 110 -6.54 7.45 -9.71
CA SER A 110 -6.86 6.87 -11.02
C SER A 110 -6.81 5.34 -11.05
N TYR A 111 -6.53 4.67 -9.92
CA TYR A 111 -6.49 3.22 -9.86
C TYR A 111 -7.88 2.64 -10.17
N PRO A 112 -7.98 1.70 -11.15
CA PRO A 112 -9.23 1.03 -11.44
C PRO A 112 -9.55 0.05 -10.31
N MET A 113 -10.57 0.36 -9.52
CA MET A 113 -11.08 -0.54 -8.49
C MET A 113 -12.14 -1.43 -9.09
N ASP A 114 -12.01 -2.73 -8.90
CA ASP A 114 -13.00 -3.73 -9.32
C ASP A 114 -14.20 -3.72 -8.36
N ASP A 115 -15.33 -4.23 -8.83
CA ASP A 115 -16.50 -4.50 -7.99
C ASP A 115 -16.11 -5.46 -6.83
N GLY A 116 -16.65 -5.22 -5.66
CA GLY A 116 -16.33 -5.98 -4.46
C GLY A 116 -15.25 -5.37 -3.57
N VAL A 117 -14.62 -4.27 -4.00
CA VAL A 117 -13.69 -3.48 -3.19
C VAL A 117 -14.43 -2.29 -2.59
N THR A 118 -14.40 -2.14 -1.27
CA THR A 118 -14.87 -0.92 -0.61
C THR A 118 -13.73 0.08 -0.58
N ALA A 119 -13.87 1.21 -1.27
CA ALA A 119 -12.81 2.22 -1.34
C ALA A 119 -13.35 3.64 -1.19
N VAL A 120 -12.54 4.47 -0.55
CA VAL A 120 -12.76 5.92 -0.42
C VAL A 120 -11.59 6.63 -1.09
N ARG A 121 -11.90 7.50 -2.03
CA ARG A 121 -10.93 8.38 -2.69
C ARG A 121 -11.18 9.81 -2.26
N GLY A 122 -10.13 10.60 -2.20
CA GLY A 122 -10.30 12.00 -1.84
C GLY A 122 -9.02 12.80 -1.85
N ALA A 123 -9.14 14.03 -1.35
CA ALA A 123 -8.03 14.92 -1.15
C ALA A 123 -8.13 15.60 0.22
N LEU A 124 -6.98 15.82 0.85
CA LEU A 124 -6.82 16.45 2.15
C LEU A 124 -6.25 17.85 1.99
N PHE A 125 -6.92 18.83 2.57
CA PHE A 125 -6.57 20.24 2.57
C PHE A 125 -6.41 20.77 4.00
N GLU A 126 -5.74 21.90 4.17
CA GLU A 126 -5.60 22.54 5.48
C GLU A 126 -6.94 23.01 6.06
N SER A 127 -7.83 23.50 5.21
CA SER A 127 -9.17 23.97 5.59
C SER A 127 -10.17 23.77 4.46
N ALA A 128 -11.45 23.98 4.74
CA ALA A 128 -12.53 23.94 3.74
C ALA A 128 -12.60 25.19 2.84
N ALA A 129 -11.73 26.18 3.04
CA ALA A 129 -11.72 27.40 2.24
C ALA A 129 -11.32 27.12 0.79
N ALA A 130 -11.94 27.79 -0.16
CA ALA A 130 -11.57 27.72 -1.56
C ALA A 130 -10.10 28.12 -1.76
N GLY A 131 -9.31 27.25 -2.42
CA GLY A 131 -7.88 27.46 -2.61
C GLY A 131 -7.00 27.12 -1.42
N ALA A 132 -7.52 26.44 -0.39
CA ALA A 132 -6.72 25.93 0.71
C ALA A 132 -5.59 25.03 0.20
N ALA A 133 -4.43 25.11 0.87
CA ALA A 133 -3.27 24.32 0.49
C ALA A 133 -3.53 22.81 0.72
N PRO A 134 -3.11 21.94 -0.22
CA PRO A 134 -3.20 20.51 -0.02
C PRO A 134 -2.17 20.04 1.01
N ILE A 135 -2.54 19.08 1.83
CA ILE A 135 -1.64 18.46 2.80
C ILE A 135 -1.01 17.22 2.19
N ALA A 136 0.29 17.33 1.91
CA ALA A 136 1.09 16.22 1.41
C ALA A 136 1.65 15.34 2.53
N ARG A 137 1.86 14.06 2.25
CA ARG A 137 2.52 13.08 3.13
C ARG A 137 1.83 12.87 4.48
N ALA A 138 0.56 13.20 4.59
CA ALA A 138 -0.27 12.76 5.69
C ALA A 138 -0.61 11.28 5.47
N ARG A 139 -0.65 10.50 6.54
CA ARG A 139 -1.11 9.11 6.49
C ARG A 139 -2.61 9.09 6.66
N VAL A 140 -3.30 8.47 5.71
CA VAL A 140 -4.75 8.28 5.74
C VAL A 140 -5.06 6.81 5.86
N GLN A 141 -5.92 6.46 6.80
CA GLN A 141 -6.34 5.10 7.06
C GLN A 141 -7.85 5.07 7.23
N LEU A 142 -8.49 3.99 6.79
CA LEU A 142 -9.89 3.74 7.05
C LEU A 142 -10.02 2.86 8.31
N ALA A 143 -10.83 3.29 9.27
CA ALA A 143 -11.25 2.49 10.40
C ALA A 143 -12.73 2.15 10.24
N TRP A 144 -13.14 0.97 10.72
CA TRP A 144 -14.52 0.52 10.72
C TRP A 144 -14.99 0.26 12.16
N ARG A 145 -16.30 0.25 12.37
CA ARG A 145 -16.90 0.02 13.68
C ARG A 145 -17.35 -1.43 13.80
N ASP A 146 -17.08 -2.07 14.94
CA ASP A 146 -17.59 -3.39 15.24
C ASP A 146 -19.02 -3.36 15.79
N GLU A 147 -19.63 -4.54 15.97
CA GLU A 147 -20.98 -4.69 16.51
C GLU A 147 -21.12 -4.18 17.97
N PHE A 148 -20.00 -3.96 18.66
CA PHE A 148 -19.95 -3.43 20.03
C PHE A 148 -19.74 -1.92 20.07
N GLY A 149 -19.60 -1.26 18.91
CA GLY A 149 -19.38 0.17 18.80
C GLY A 149 -17.93 0.61 18.88
N ASN A 150 -16.95 -0.31 18.93
CA ASN A 150 -15.54 0.03 18.96
C ASN A 150 -15.02 0.34 17.56
N TRP A 151 -14.21 1.38 17.46
CA TRP A 151 -13.50 1.69 16.23
C TRP A 151 -12.22 0.86 16.11
N LEU A 152 -12.21 -0.02 15.14
CA LEU A 152 -11.07 -0.88 14.87
C LEU A 152 -10.33 -0.31 13.66
N PRO A 153 -9.02 -0.06 13.78
CA PRO A 153 -8.19 0.09 12.59
C PRO A 153 -8.34 -1.20 11.77
N LEU A 154 -8.30 -1.11 10.47
CA LEU A 154 -8.27 -2.31 9.64
C LEU A 154 -7.25 -3.30 10.23
N PRO A 155 -7.62 -4.58 10.40
CA PRO A 155 -6.77 -5.53 11.08
C PRO A 155 -5.36 -5.48 10.46
N PRO A 156 -4.30 -5.55 11.26
CA PRO A 156 -2.95 -5.58 10.73
C PRO A 156 -2.86 -6.75 9.74
N PRO A 157 -2.01 -6.66 8.70
CA PRO A 157 -1.72 -7.81 7.88
C PRO A 157 -1.32 -8.97 8.80
N PRO A 158 -1.63 -10.22 8.44
CA PRO A 158 -1.26 -11.37 9.24
C PRO A 158 0.22 -11.28 9.61
N GLU A 159 0.56 -11.66 10.84
CA GLU A 159 1.83 -11.43 11.57
C GLU A 159 3.15 -11.88 10.90
N SER A 160 3.26 -11.77 9.62
CA SER A 160 4.51 -12.02 8.87
C SER A 160 5.26 -10.75 8.50
N VAL A 161 5.00 -9.66 9.21
CA VAL A 161 5.66 -8.37 8.99
C VAL A 161 7.03 -8.38 9.68
N GLY A 162 8.07 -8.71 8.92
CA GLY A 162 9.44 -8.65 9.40
C GLY A 162 9.94 -7.22 9.59
N PRO A 163 11.02 -7.00 10.36
CA PRO A 163 11.62 -5.68 10.53
C PRO A 163 12.05 -5.12 9.16
N GLY A 164 11.52 -3.95 8.80
CA GLY A 164 11.77 -3.28 7.52
C GLY A 164 10.63 -3.38 6.49
N GLU A 165 9.52 -3.95 6.84
CA GLU A 165 8.35 -4.00 5.98
C GLU A 165 7.72 -2.61 5.79
N PRO A 166 7.29 -2.28 4.55
CA PRO A 166 6.68 -1.00 4.26
C PRO A 166 5.38 -0.82 5.06
N PRO A 167 4.94 0.42 5.28
CA PRO A 167 3.69 0.68 5.97
C PRO A 167 2.58 -0.17 5.37
N SER A 168 1.71 -0.66 6.23
CA SER A 168 0.56 -1.47 5.85
C SER A 168 -0.08 -0.90 4.57
N PRO A 169 -0.43 -1.74 3.57
CA PRO A 169 -1.15 -1.28 2.38
C PRO A 169 -2.44 -0.53 2.68
N ARG A 170 -2.84 -0.48 3.91
CA ARG A 170 -4.03 0.16 4.47
C ARG A 170 -3.80 1.60 4.92
N GLU A 171 -2.54 1.98 5.19
CA GLU A 171 -2.14 3.37 5.36
C GLU A 171 -1.65 3.92 4.02
N GLN A 172 -2.28 4.95 3.54
CA GLN A 172 -1.85 5.67 2.33
C GLN A 172 -1.31 7.03 2.72
N GLU A 173 -0.14 7.38 2.19
CA GLU A 173 0.32 8.77 2.27
C GLU A 173 -0.34 9.60 1.17
N THR A 174 -0.80 10.79 1.52
CA THR A 174 -1.30 11.74 0.53
C THR A 174 -0.21 12.15 -0.45
N THR A 175 -0.59 12.36 -1.70
CA THR A 175 0.28 12.90 -2.75
C THR A 175 0.65 14.37 -2.46
N ASN A 176 1.48 14.98 -3.30
CA ASN A 176 1.76 16.42 -3.22
C ASN A 176 0.51 17.29 -3.48
N ALA A 177 -0.50 16.75 -4.14
CA ALA A 177 -1.81 17.37 -4.33
C ALA A 177 -2.80 17.05 -3.18
N GLY A 178 -2.33 16.40 -2.11
CA GLY A 178 -3.19 15.99 -0.99
C GLY A 178 -4.04 14.76 -1.27
N GLU A 179 -3.96 14.16 -2.45
CA GLU A 179 -4.82 13.05 -2.88
C GLU A 179 -4.48 11.75 -2.14
N PHE A 180 -5.52 10.99 -1.84
CA PHE A 180 -5.40 9.67 -1.23
C PHE A 180 -6.43 8.68 -1.79
N VAL A 181 -6.11 7.39 -1.65
CA VAL A 181 -7.03 6.28 -1.88
C VAL A 181 -6.87 5.31 -0.74
N VAL A 182 -7.93 5.06 -0.02
CA VAL A 182 -7.96 4.02 1.03
C VAL A 182 -9.02 2.99 0.68
N PHE A 183 -8.74 1.73 0.95
CA PHE A 183 -9.66 0.66 0.63
C PHE A 183 -9.74 -0.35 1.77
N VAL A 184 -10.90 -1.00 1.87
CA VAL A 184 -11.16 -2.09 2.78
C VAL A 184 -11.24 -3.36 1.95
N ASN A 185 -10.34 -4.27 2.19
CA ASN A 185 -10.52 -5.64 1.76
C ASN A 185 -11.01 -6.41 2.99
N LEU A 186 -12.32 -6.45 3.15
CA LEU A 186 -12.96 -7.26 4.18
C LEU A 186 -12.82 -8.73 3.78
N ARG A 187 -11.61 -9.28 3.91
CA ARG A 187 -11.54 -10.73 4.08
C ARG A 187 -12.12 -10.99 5.45
N PRO A 188 -13.22 -11.72 5.53
CA PRO A 188 -13.86 -11.93 6.81
C PRO A 188 -12.88 -12.69 7.71
N ASP A 189 -12.33 -12.00 8.70
CA ASP A 189 -11.94 -12.67 9.92
C ASP A 189 -13.25 -13.03 10.60
N PRO A 190 -13.60 -14.31 10.71
CA PRO A 190 -14.89 -14.72 11.28
C PRO A 190 -15.04 -14.30 12.75
N SER A 191 -13.95 -13.86 13.40
CA SER A 191 -13.96 -13.35 14.77
C SER A 191 -14.32 -11.86 14.85
N LEU A 192 -14.27 -11.12 13.73
CA LEU A 192 -14.54 -9.69 13.68
C LEU A 192 -15.86 -9.49 12.94
N LYS A 193 -16.87 -8.98 13.62
CA LYS A 193 -18.16 -8.64 13.02
C LYS A 193 -18.25 -7.14 12.84
N PRO A 194 -18.22 -6.65 11.60
CA PRO A 194 -18.41 -5.25 11.31
C PRO A 194 -19.86 -4.81 11.58
N ASP A 195 -20.05 -3.55 11.96
CA ASP A 195 -21.34 -2.90 12.02
C ASP A 195 -21.84 -2.62 10.58
N ILE A 196 -22.44 -3.62 9.99
CA ILE A 196 -23.08 -3.54 8.66
C ILE A 196 -24.59 -3.60 8.87
N ASP A 197 -25.31 -2.62 8.30
CA ASP A 197 -26.76 -2.63 8.34
C ASP A 197 -27.35 -3.61 7.31
N ASP A 198 -28.68 -3.82 7.40
CA ASP A 198 -29.43 -4.75 6.54
C ASP A 198 -29.34 -4.42 5.04
N GLU A 199 -28.91 -3.21 4.70
CA GLU A 199 -28.74 -2.75 3.31
C GLU A 199 -27.28 -2.81 2.83
N GLY A 200 -26.37 -3.32 3.66
CA GLY A 200 -24.96 -3.52 3.33
C GLY A 200 -24.10 -2.26 3.49
N PHE A 201 -24.45 -1.35 4.39
CA PHE A 201 -23.64 -0.18 4.70
C PHE A 201 -22.80 -0.37 5.95
N LEU A 202 -21.52 -0.24 5.78
CA LEU A 202 -20.49 -0.37 6.79
C LEU A 202 -20.25 0.98 7.48
N ALA A 203 -20.26 1.02 8.81
CA ALA A 203 -19.85 2.19 9.58
C ALA A 203 -18.33 2.37 9.50
N VAL A 204 -17.88 3.53 8.98
CA VAL A 204 -16.47 3.85 8.77
C VAL A 204 -16.12 5.25 9.21
N ARG A 205 -14.84 5.46 9.50
CA ARG A 205 -14.25 6.80 9.64
C ARG A 205 -12.86 6.83 9.02
N LEU A 206 -12.45 7.97 8.53
CA LEU A 206 -11.08 8.19 8.10
C LEU A 206 -10.26 8.69 9.28
N GLN A 207 -9.12 8.05 9.48
CA GLN A 207 -8.10 8.47 10.43
C GLN A 207 -6.95 9.08 9.65
N VAL A 208 -6.61 10.32 9.98
CA VAL A 208 -5.55 11.07 9.31
C VAL A 208 -4.47 11.40 10.31
N THR A 209 -3.23 11.03 10.01
CA THR A 209 -2.07 11.33 10.85
C THR A 209 -1.09 12.21 10.10
N GLN A 210 -0.77 13.37 10.66
CA GLN A 210 0.19 14.32 10.12
C GLN A 210 1.41 14.46 11.05
N GLY A 211 2.57 14.72 10.46
CA GLY A 211 3.83 14.87 11.18
C GLY A 211 4.61 13.56 11.35
N ARG A 212 5.95 13.67 11.24
CA ARG A 212 6.85 12.52 11.38
C ARG A 212 7.44 12.41 12.79
N SER A 213 7.87 13.53 13.35
CA SER A 213 8.52 13.58 14.67
C SER A 213 7.53 13.64 15.82
N THR A 214 6.43 14.34 15.63
CA THR A 214 5.32 14.45 16.57
C THR A 214 4.04 14.23 15.79
N PRO A 215 3.61 12.97 15.63
CA PRO A 215 2.41 12.68 14.88
C PRO A 215 1.17 13.20 15.59
N ILE A 216 0.35 13.94 14.88
CA ILE A 216 -0.98 14.39 15.33
C ILE A 216 -1.99 13.58 14.53
N THR A 217 -2.89 12.90 15.22
CA THR A 217 -3.94 12.11 14.60
C THR A 217 -5.29 12.77 14.81
N ARG A 218 -6.07 12.83 13.74
CA ARG A 218 -7.45 13.30 13.73
C ARG A 218 -8.33 12.33 12.97
N VAL A 219 -9.61 12.35 13.24
CA VAL A 219 -10.61 11.47 12.60
C VAL A 219 -11.75 12.27 12.01
N THR A 220 -12.39 11.73 10.98
CA THR A 220 -13.67 12.28 10.53
C THR A 220 -14.72 12.13 11.63
N PRO A 221 -15.66 13.06 11.76
CA PRO A 221 -16.83 12.90 12.63
C PRO A 221 -17.58 11.61 12.30
N ASP A 222 -18.27 11.03 13.28
CA ASP A 222 -19.04 9.79 13.09
C ASP A 222 -20.21 9.97 12.10
N ASP A 223 -20.66 11.20 11.91
CA ASP A 223 -21.71 11.58 10.95
C ASP A 223 -21.12 12.18 9.65
N PHE A 224 -19.88 11.89 9.32
CA PHE A 224 -19.25 12.43 8.11
C PHE A 224 -19.99 11.99 6.85
N PRO A 225 -20.33 12.92 5.93
CA PRO A 225 -21.12 12.60 4.76
C PRO A 225 -20.25 11.96 3.66
N PHE A 226 -19.98 10.65 3.75
CA PHE A 226 -19.30 9.92 2.69
C PHE A 226 -20.16 9.84 1.41
N LEU A 227 -21.48 9.72 1.57
CA LEU A 227 -22.45 9.76 0.47
C LEU A 227 -22.95 11.20 0.30
N SER A 228 -23.01 11.68 -0.92
CA SER A 228 -23.57 12.97 -1.22
C SER A 228 -25.06 12.81 -1.55
N ALA A 229 -25.86 13.86 -1.30
CA ALA A 229 -27.26 13.93 -1.72
C ALA A 229 -27.48 13.73 -3.25
N ILE A 230 -26.40 13.72 -4.04
CA ILE A 230 -26.46 13.45 -5.49
C ILE A 230 -26.38 11.95 -5.77
N ASP A 231 -25.70 11.18 -4.88
CA ASP A 231 -25.60 9.73 -5.03
C ASP A 231 -26.93 9.07 -4.66
N ASP A 232 -27.57 9.56 -3.61
CA ASP A 232 -28.96 9.24 -3.24
C ASP A 232 -29.54 10.41 -2.44
N PRO A 233 -30.44 11.23 -3.03
CA PRO A 233 -31.04 12.37 -2.35
C PRO A 233 -31.92 11.99 -1.14
N ASN A 234 -32.30 10.73 -1.02
CA ASN A 234 -33.07 10.21 0.11
C ASN A 234 -32.20 9.49 1.15
N ASP A 235 -30.91 9.29 0.86
CA ASP A 235 -30.01 8.61 1.79
C ASP A 235 -29.49 9.59 2.85
N THR A 236 -30.02 9.47 4.06
CA THR A 236 -29.62 10.25 5.23
C THR A 236 -28.52 9.58 6.04
N ARG A 237 -28.02 8.41 5.59
CA ARG A 237 -26.99 7.66 6.31
C ARG A 237 -25.67 8.41 6.28
N ARG A 238 -25.19 8.75 7.44
CA ARG A 238 -23.90 9.41 7.65
C ARG A 238 -22.93 8.47 8.31
N GLY A 239 -21.63 8.70 8.09
CA GLY A 239 -20.57 7.87 8.65
C GLY A 239 -20.54 6.44 8.08
N ARG A 240 -21.18 6.18 6.94
CA ARG A 240 -21.26 4.85 6.36
C ARG A 240 -20.86 4.83 4.88
N VAL A 241 -20.30 3.72 4.43
CA VAL A 241 -19.99 3.43 3.02
C VAL A 241 -20.62 2.09 2.65
N ARG A 242 -21.00 1.92 1.40
CA ARG A 242 -21.56 0.66 0.93
C ARG A 242 -20.45 -0.37 0.76
N GLU A 243 -20.62 -1.54 1.38
CA GLU A 243 -19.69 -2.65 1.23
C GLU A 243 -19.57 -3.08 -0.24
N GLY A 244 -18.33 -3.39 -0.65
CA GLY A 244 -18.04 -3.83 -2.01
C GLY A 244 -18.18 -2.74 -3.08
N ARG A 245 -18.25 -1.47 -2.70
CA ARG A 245 -18.38 -0.35 -3.63
C ARG A 245 -17.30 0.70 -3.42
N VAL A 246 -16.85 1.27 -4.52
CA VAL A 246 -16.04 2.49 -4.53
C VAL A 246 -17.00 3.67 -4.43
N LEU A 247 -16.67 4.66 -3.58
CA LEU A 247 -17.47 5.88 -3.53
C LEU A 247 -17.50 6.54 -4.92
N ALA A 248 -18.69 6.96 -5.34
CA ALA A 248 -18.88 7.59 -6.64
C ALA A 248 -18.14 8.93 -6.77
N ARG A 249 -17.91 9.61 -5.65
CA ARG A 249 -17.22 10.89 -5.58
C ARG A 249 -15.99 10.84 -4.69
N ASP A 250 -15.03 11.67 -5.06
CA ASP A 250 -13.89 11.93 -4.22
C ASP A 250 -14.28 12.80 -3.02
N VAL A 251 -13.81 12.41 -1.85
CA VAL A 251 -14.08 13.11 -0.59
C VAL A 251 -13.08 14.26 -0.42
N ALA A 252 -13.57 15.46 -0.14
CA ALA A 252 -12.74 16.58 0.26
C ALA A 252 -12.68 16.65 1.79
N LEU A 253 -11.48 16.43 2.35
CA LEU A 253 -11.23 16.54 3.78
C LEU A 253 -10.54 17.84 4.11
N ALA A 254 -11.06 18.58 5.10
CA ALA A 254 -10.38 19.71 5.67
C ALA A 254 -9.79 19.31 7.03
N TRP A 255 -8.48 19.47 7.21
CA TRP A 255 -7.78 19.08 8.43
C TRP A 255 -8.40 19.72 9.68
N ASN A 256 -8.81 20.98 9.57
CA ASN A 256 -9.37 21.72 10.70
C ASN A 256 -10.77 21.21 11.12
N ASP A 257 -11.46 20.50 10.23
CA ASP A 257 -12.80 19.95 10.50
C ASP A 257 -12.73 18.52 11.09
N LEU A 258 -11.53 17.94 11.13
CA LEU A 258 -11.31 16.63 11.73
C LEU A 258 -11.20 16.73 13.25
N THR A 259 -11.74 15.76 13.96
CA THR A 259 -11.73 15.67 15.43
C THR A 259 -10.40 15.11 15.92
N PRO A 260 -9.67 15.77 16.84
CA PRO A 260 -8.47 15.21 17.47
C PRO A 260 -8.79 13.95 18.30
N ILE A 261 -7.86 12.99 18.31
CA ILE A 261 -7.91 11.81 19.20
C ILE A 261 -6.62 11.64 19.98
#